data_a0d027cf83852f4da772a0c1ac4e3bf0
#
_entry.id   a0d027cf83852f4da772a0c1ac4e3bf0
#
_cell.length_a   1.000
_cell.length_b   1.000
_cell.length_c   1.000
_cell.angle_alpha   90.00
_cell.angle_beta   90.00
_cell.angle_gamma   90.00
#
_symmetry.space_group_name_H-M   'P 1'
#
loop_
_entity.id
_entity.type
_entity.pdbx_description
1 polymer ?
#
loop_
_entity_poly.entity_id
_entity_poly.type
_entity_poly.pdbx_seq_one_letter_code
_entity_poly.pdbx_strand_id
1 'polypeptide(L)'
;RFMDAMINKLNKDGHRVYLLTGTKNSHTSYQKVFEKYNFEYDSDSIREILVSANPDVVIFMGAYDSRYDWGNARKTSVQFTADLTNVISAYSSVKKGRFLYLSSQEVFGRSYVEDIKEDEPVSATSFRALALAQGEEICKSYYNTRGMQSIVVRMDHLYGTPKRGKMENNPCFQMTLEMLRDNKVSANSRNLFSMIHQNDAVQFLYQLATAEKLEHSIYHISSGSVISQMQLAHMVSNAAGSGIEVVDDTVGSGYRMVLSGERFEKEFGRKIFVSYEEGVKKTVQYMKKHSSSFLNPQDSGAGLGNHLW
;
A
#
# COMPACT_ATOMS: atom_id res chain seq x y z
N ARG A 1 -4.38 -5.06 8.29
CA ARG A 1 -3.29 -5.07 9.31
C ARG A 1 -2.35 -3.88 9.22
N PHE A 2 -1.97 -3.43 8.02
CA PHE A 2 -1.12 -2.24 7.87
C PHE A 2 -1.77 -1.01 8.53
N MET A 3 -3.03 -0.71 8.19
CA MET A 3 -3.78 0.39 8.81
C MET A 3 -3.92 0.21 10.33
N ASP A 4 -4.26 -1.01 10.79
CA ASP A 4 -4.37 -1.29 12.24
C ASP A 4 -3.03 -1.03 12.96
N ALA A 5 -1.91 -1.42 12.35
CA ALA A 5 -0.58 -1.20 12.91
C ALA A 5 -0.23 0.30 12.96
N MET A 6 -0.59 1.07 11.93
CA MET A 6 -0.40 2.52 11.90
C MET A 6 -1.21 3.22 13.00
N ILE A 7 -2.50 2.87 13.12
CA ILE A 7 -3.38 3.44 14.15
C ILE A 7 -2.86 3.11 15.55
N ASN A 8 -2.46 1.86 15.78
CA ASN A 8 -1.90 1.45 17.06
C ASN A 8 -0.61 2.21 17.41
N LYS A 9 0.26 2.43 16.40
CA LYS A 9 1.48 3.22 16.57
C LYS A 9 1.18 4.65 16.97
N LEU A 10 0.28 5.32 16.24
CA LEU A 10 -0.14 6.68 16.53
C LEU A 10 -0.76 6.82 17.94
N ASN A 11 -1.69 5.92 18.30
CA ASN A 11 -2.32 5.93 19.62
C ASN A 11 -1.30 5.69 20.74
N LYS A 12 -0.34 4.78 20.56
CA LYS A 12 0.72 4.50 21.53
C LYS A 12 1.58 5.74 21.82
N ASP A 13 1.81 6.55 20.79
CA ASP A 13 2.62 7.76 20.90
C ASP A 13 1.78 9.01 21.27
N GLY A 14 0.53 8.81 21.71
CA GLY A 14 -0.33 9.85 22.27
C GLY A 14 -1.11 10.69 21.25
N HIS A 15 -1.11 10.31 19.97
CA HIS A 15 -1.89 11.00 18.95
C HIS A 15 -3.37 10.60 19.02
N ARG A 16 -4.27 11.57 18.82
CA ARG A 16 -5.69 11.30 18.65
C ARG A 16 -5.94 10.87 17.21
N VAL A 17 -6.43 9.65 17.03
CA VAL A 17 -6.68 9.09 15.70
C VAL A 17 -8.17 9.06 15.40
N TYR A 18 -8.54 9.63 14.27
CA TYR A 18 -9.88 9.58 13.71
C TYR A 18 -9.85 8.70 12.47
N LEU A 19 -10.75 7.73 12.40
CA LEU A 19 -10.87 6.86 11.24
C LEU A 19 -12.15 7.20 10.48
N LEU A 20 -12.00 7.61 9.23
CA LEU A 20 -13.10 7.79 8.30
C LEU A 20 -13.13 6.60 7.35
N THR A 21 -14.23 5.85 7.36
CA THR A 21 -14.41 4.66 6.52
C THR A 21 -15.82 4.57 5.98
N GLY A 22 -15.97 4.09 4.74
CA GLY A 22 -17.26 3.82 4.11
C GLY A 22 -17.92 2.50 4.54
N THR A 23 -17.26 1.69 5.34
CA THR A 23 -17.78 0.41 5.82
C THR A 23 -17.97 0.42 7.33
N LYS A 24 -18.96 -0.32 7.82
CA LYS A 24 -19.14 -0.53 9.26
C LYS A 24 -17.90 -1.20 9.83
N ASN A 25 -17.19 -0.48 10.66
CA ASN A 25 -15.97 -0.97 11.28
C ASN A 25 -16.25 -1.36 12.74
N SER A 26 -16.02 -2.62 13.07
CA SER A 26 -16.19 -3.16 14.42
C SER A 26 -14.99 -2.92 15.35
N HIS A 27 -13.98 -2.15 14.91
CA HIS A 27 -12.78 -1.90 15.72
C HIS A 27 -13.10 -0.93 16.86
N THR A 28 -13.26 -1.46 18.05
CA THR A 28 -13.51 -0.71 19.29
C THR A 28 -12.25 -0.14 19.92
N SER A 29 -11.06 -0.42 19.35
CA SER A 29 -9.75 -0.03 19.91
C SER A 29 -9.33 1.40 19.61
N TYR A 30 -10.07 2.13 18.77
CA TYR A 30 -9.71 3.47 18.36
C TYR A 30 -10.35 4.53 19.26
N GLN A 31 -9.65 5.64 19.48
CA GLN A 31 -10.13 6.73 20.32
C GLN A 31 -11.42 7.34 19.76
N LYS A 32 -11.51 7.50 18.46
CA LYS A 32 -12.69 7.96 17.76
C LYS A 32 -12.75 7.42 16.35
N VAL A 33 -13.89 6.88 15.98
CA VAL A 33 -14.15 6.37 14.65
C VAL A 33 -15.33 7.14 14.07
N PHE A 34 -15.14 7.70 12.89
CA PHE A 34 -16.22 8.25 12.08
C PHE A 34 -16.59 7.24 11.03
N GLU A 35 -17.70 6.53 11.25
CA GLU A 35 -18.27 5.58 10.31
C GLU A 35 -19.42 6.24 9.56
N LYS A 36 -19.42 6.05 8.25
CA LYS A 36 -20.52 6.49 7.42
C LYS A 36 -21.00 5.36 6.54
N TYR A 37 -22.21 4.94 6.75
CA TYR A 37 -22.88 3.97 5.88
C TYR A 37 -23.22 4.63 4.56
N ASN A 38 -23.03 3.92 3.46
CA ASN A 38 -23.29 4.45 2.11
C ASN A 38 -22.63 5.82 1.90
N PHE A 39 -21.40 5.93 2.35
CA PHE A 39 -20.66 7.15 2.33
C PHE A 39 -20.37 7.59 0.89
N GLU A 40 -21.14 8.53 0.43
CA GLU A 40 -20.76 9.34 -0.71
C GLU A 40 -19.81 10.39 -0.18
N TYR A 41 -18.57 10.40 -0.67
CA TYR A 41 -17.56 11.38 -0.24
C TYR A 41 -17.94 12.76 -0.81
N ASP A 42 -19.11 13.27 -0.40
CA ASP A 42 -19.50 14.64 -0.68
C ASP A 42 -18.66 15.60 0.17
N SER A 43 -18.30 16.73 -0.40
CA SER A 43 -17.40 17.70 0.21
C SER A 43 -17.94 18.30 1.50
N ASP A 44 -19.27 18.50 1.60
CA ASP A 44 -19.87 19.16 2.75
C ASP A 44 -19.87 18.25 3.99
N SER A 45 -20.28 16.99 3.83
CA SER A 45 -20.24 16.01 4.91
C SER A 45 -18.83 15.77 5.42
N ILE A 46 -17.85 15.69 4.52
CA ILE A 46 -16.44 15.54 4.90
C ILE A 46 -15.96 16.79 5.63
N ARG A 47 -16.34 17.97 5.16
CA ARG A 47 -15.97 19.24 5.77
C ARG A 47 -16.47 19.36 7.21
N GLU A 48 -17.71 18.98 7.49
CA GLU A 48 -18.27 18.93 8.85
C GLU A 48 -17.45 18.04 9.79
N ILE A 49 -17.08 16.85 9.30
CA ILE A 49 -16.23 15.91 10.05
C ILE A 49 -14.86 16.53 10.32
N LEU A 50 -14.24 17.13 9.31
CA LEU A 50 -12.91 17.73 9.42
C LEU A 50 -12.92 18.96 10.33
N VAL A 51 -13.97 19.77 10.34
CA VAL A 51 -14.15 20.88 11.28
C VAL A 51 -14.23 20.33 12.70
N SER A 52 -15.02 19.29 12.94
CA SER A 52 -15.18 18.69 14.27
C SER A 52 -13.91 17.99 14.76
N ALA A 53 -13.22 17.26 13.89
CA ALA A 53 -12.01 16.54 14.24
C ALA A 53 -10.77 17.43 14.32
N ASN A 54 -10.74 18.50 13.54
CA ASN A 54 -9.63 19.45 13.39
C ASN A 54 -8.25 18.75 13.30
N PRO A 55 -8.04 17.82 12.36
CA PRO A 55 -6.83 17.03 12.32
C PRO A 55 -5.63 17.87 11.81
N ASP A 56 -4.43 17.64 12.37
CA ASP A 56 -3.19 18.24 11.89
C ASP A 56 -2.69 17.54 10.62
N VAL A 57 -2.98 16.25 10.52
CA VAL A 57 -2.58 15.39 9.40
C VAL A 57 -3.76 14.56 8.93
N VAL A 58 -3.97 14.53 7.61
CA VAL A 58 -4.88 13.59 6.95
C VAL A 58 -4.06 12.58 6.16
N ILE A 59 -4.29 11.30 6.36
CA ILE A 59 -3.67 10.22 5.58
C ILE A 59 -4.74 9.57 4.72
N PHE A 60 -4.70 9.81 3.41
CA PHE A 60 -5.62 9.20 2.47
C PHE A 60 -5.04 7.86 1.99
N MET A 61 -5.62 6.77 2.49
CA MET A 61 -5.19 5.39 2.24
C MET A 61 -6.08 4.66 1.22
N GLY A 62 -6.78 5.39 0.35
CA GLY A 62 -7.79 4.82 -0.53
C GLY A 62 -7.31 3.67 -1.41
N ALA A 63 -6.05 3.71 -1.88
CA ALA A 63 -5.46 2.61 -2.65
C ALA A 63 -5.46 1.24 -1.92
N TYR A 64 -5.51 1.28 -0.59
CA TYR A 64 -5.48 0.12 0.32
C TYR A 64 -6.81 -0.11 1.05
N ASP A 65 -7.86 0.65 0.68
CA ASP A 65 -9.20 0.51 1.23
C ASP A 65 -9.98 -0.56 0.46
N SER A 66 -10.50 -1.55 1.17
CA SER A 66 -11.32 -2.62 0.61
C SER A 66 -12.69 -2.16 0.06
N ARG A 67 -13.04 -0.91 0.25
CA ARG A 67 -14.23 -0.30 -0.35
C ARG A 67 -14.12 -0.20 -1.87
N TYR A 68 -12.91 -0.04 -2.38
CA TYR A 68 -12.67 0.06 -3.82
C TYR A 68 -12.52 -1.32 -4.44
N ASP A 69 -13.53 -1.72 -5.22
CA ASP A 69 -13.50 -2.96 -5.98
C ASP A 69 -12.72 -2.78 -7.28
N TRP A 70 -11.43 -3.07 -7.21
CA TRP A 70 -10.56 -3.00 -8.38
C TRP A 70 -10.80 -4.10 -9.42
N GLY A 71 -11.67 -5.08 -9.14
CA GLY A 71 -12.21 -5.99 -10.14
C GLY A 71 -13.07 -5.27 -11.18
N ASN A 72 -13.72 -4.15 -10.79
CA ASN A 72 -14.39 -3.22 -11.70
C ASN A 72 -13.61 -1.90 -11.83
N ALA A 73 -12.35 -2.02 -12.24
CA ALA A 73 -11.36 -0.96 -12.16
C ALA A 73 -11.77 0.34 -12.86
N ARG A 74 -12.49 0.27 -13.99
CA ARG A 74 -12.97 1.46 -14.73
C ARG A 74 -13.93 2.31 -13.89
N LYS A 75 -14.92 1.68 -13.24
CA LYS A 75 -15.88 2.38 -12.38
C LYS A 75 -15.20 2.89 -11.12
N THR A 76 -14.37 2.04 -10.54
CA THR A 76 -13.66 2.30 -9.29
C THR A 76 -12.66 3.45 -9.43
N SER A 77 -11.99 3.58 -10.58
CA SER A 77 -11.05 4.69 -10.81
C SER A 77 -11.74 6.06 -10.78
N VAL A 78 -12.91 6.17 -11.36
CA VAL A 78 -13.71 7.41 -11.32
C VAL A 78 -14.12 7.75 -9.88
N GLN A 79 -14.65 6.76 -9.16
CA GLN A 79 -15.07 6.94 -7.76
C GLN A 79 -13.88 7.33 -6.87
N PHE A 80 -12.76 6.63 -7.00
CA PHE A 80 -11.54 6.89 -6.24
C PHE A 80 -11.04 8.33 -6.44
N THR A 81 -10.98 8.80 -7.68
CA THR A 81 -10.50 10.16 -8.01
C THR A 81 -11.43 11.22 -7.47
N ALA A 82 -12.76 11.01 -7.59
CA ALA A 82 -13.77 11.92 -7.03
C ALA A 82 -13.67 11.99 -5.50
N ASP A 83 -13.57 10.85 -4.82
CA ASP A 83 -13.45 10.78 -3.37
C ASP A 83 -12.19 11.50 -2.85
N LEU A 84 -11.05 11.27 -3.50
CA LEU A 84 -9.81 11.96 -3.16
C LEU A 84 -9.96 13.49 -3.32
N THR A 85 -10.54 13.93 -4.45
CA THR A 85 -10.75 15.35 -4.73
C THR A 85 -11.62 15.99 -3.67
N ASN A 86 -12.71 15.34 -3.27
CA ASN A 86 -13.60 15.84 -2.23
C ASN A 86 -12.90 15.92 -0.87
N VAL A 87 -12.13 14.90 -0.48
CA VAL A 87 -11.40 14.89 0.81
C VAL A 87 -10.35 15.99 0.86
N ILE A 88 -9.50 16.11 -0.15
CA ILE A 88 -8.42 17.12 -0.17
C ILE A 88 -8.97 18.53 -0.27
N SER A 89 -10.04 18.74 -1.05
CA SER A 89 -10.72 20.02 -1.17
C SER A 89 -11.33 20.47 0.15
N ALA A 90 -12.08 19.58 0.80
CA ALA A 90 -12.67 19.85 2.10
C ALA A 90 -11.60 20.17 3.15
N TYR A 91 -10.52 19.36 3.22
CA TYR A 91 -9.44 19.59 4.17
C TYR A 91 -8.72 20.93 3.90
N SER A 92 -8.43 21.25 2.66
CA SER A 92 -7.82 22.52 2.27
C SER A 92 -8.68 23.75 2.64
N SER A 93 -10.00 23.59 2.72
CA SER A 93 -10.91 24.66 3.12
C SER A 93 -11.01 24.86 4.63
N VAL A 94 -10.74 23.81 5.41
CA VAL A 94 -10.80 23.83 6.89
C VAL A 94 -9.45 24.18 7.51
N LYS A 95 -8.39 23.58 7.01
CA LYS A 95 -7.04 23.71 7.58
C LYS A 95 -5.98 23.52 6.51
N LYS A 96 -4.91 24.32 6.55
CA LYS A 96 -3.70 24.10 5.75
C LYS A 96 -2.72 23.17 6.48
N GLY A 97 -3.19 21.98 6.84
CA GLY A 97 -2.36 20.97 7.50
C GLY A 97 -1.63 20.06 6.48
N ARG A 98 -1.13 18.94 6.97
CA ARG A 98 -0.43 17.96 6.13
C ARG A 98 -1.41 16.92 5.57
N PHE A 99 -1.34 16.71 4.27
CA PHE A 99 -2.09 15.66 3.58
C PHE A 99 -1.15 14.64 3.00
N LEU A 100 -1.18 13.40 3.48
CA LEU A 100 -0.41 12.28 2.92
C LEU A 100 -1.30 11.45 2.02
N TYR A 101 -0.94 11.38 0.76
CA TYR A 101 -1.62 10.55 -0.25
C TYR A 101 -0.81 9.28 -0.51
N LEU A 102 -1.34 8.12 -0.13
CA LEU A 102 -0.69 6.85 -0.38
C LEU A 102 -0.95 6.38 -1.80
N SER A 103 0.08 6.47 -2.61
CA SER A 103 0.20 5.94 -3.96
C SER A 103 0.97 4.62 -3.94
N SER A 104 1.30 4.08 -5.09
CA SER A 104 1.99 2.80 -5.25
C SER A 104 3.01 2.86 -6.38
N GLN A 105 4.00 1.99 -6.37
CA GLN A 105 4.93 1.77 -7.49
C GLN A 105 4.21 1.42 -8.82
N GLU A 106 2.97 0.96 -8.77
CA GLU A 106 2.18 0.63 -9.97
C GLU A 106 2.03 1.80 -10.95
N VAL A 107 2.20 3.05 -10.49
CA VAL A 107 2.14 4.23 -11.37
C VAL A 107 3.22 4.24 -12.44
N PHE A 108 4.29 3.48 -12.26
CA PHE A 108 5.38 3.42 -13.23
C PHE A 108 5.12 2.47 -14.41
N GLY A 109 4.40 1.38 -14.23
CA GLY A 109 3.83 0.52 -15.26
C GLY A 109 4.76 -0.11 -16.29
N ARG A 110 6.09 0.05 -16.16
CA ARG A 110 7.10 -0.47 -17.09
C ARG A 110 8.33 -1.00 -16.35
N SER A 111 9.19 -1.73 -17.06
CA SER A 111 10.47 -2.18 -16.54
C SER A 111 11.51 -1.05 -16.61
N TYR A 112 12.41 -1.01 -15.63
CA TYR A 112 13.50 -0.03 -15.52
C TYR A 112 14.85 -0.74 -15.40
N VAL A 113 15.90 -0.11 -15.90
CA VAL A 113 17.27 -0.64 -15.79
C VAL A 113 17.84 -0.35 -14.40
N GLU A 114 17.60 0.85 -13.89
CA GLU A 114 18.09 1.33 -12.60
C GLU A 114 16.95 1.44 -11.58
N ASP A 115 17.29 1.78 -10.33
CA ASP A 115 16.31 2.06 -9.29
C ASP A 115 15.55 3.33 -9.63
N ILE A 116 14.23 3.23 -9.50
CA ILE A 116 13.30 4.30 -9.88
C ILE A 116 13.34 5.39 -8.81
N LYS A 117 13.70 6.60 -9.23
CA LYS A 117 13.68 7.77 -8.36
C LYS A 117 12.31 8.46 -8.38
N GLU A 118 12.08 9.33 -7.40
CA GLU A 118 10.80 10.03 -7.25
C GLU A 118 10.49 10.98 -8.42
N ASP A 119 11.52 11.42 -9.14
CA ASP A 119 11.37 12.35 -10.27
C ASP A 119 11.15 11.61 -11.62
N GLU A 120 11.22 10.27 -11.62
CA GLU A 120 10.92 9.49 -12.82
C GLU A 120 9.47 9.71 -13.28
N PRO A 121 9.24 9.88 -14.58
CA PRO A 121 7.90 10.02 -15.13
C PRO A 121 7.03 8.79 -14.89
N VAL A 122 5.82 9.02 -14.42
CA VAL A 122 4.82 7.96 -14.27
C VAL A 122 4.33 7.47 -15.64
N SER A 123 4.02 6.18 -15.76
CA SER A 123 3.58 5.52 -16.99
C SER A 123 2.52 4.46 -16.67
N ALA A 124 1.35 4.92 -16.24
CA ALA A 124 0.27 4.03 -15.81
C ALA A 124 -0.23 3.12 -16.95
N THR A 125 -0.27 1.82 -16.71
CA THR A 125 -0.69 0.80 -17.69
C THR A 125 -2.01 0.11 -17.33
N SER A 126 -2.59 0.42 -16.17
CA SER A 126 -3.89 -0.09 -15.74
C SER A 126 -4.80 1.03 -15.27
N PHE A 127 -6.11 0.79 -15.19
CA PHE A 127 -7.05 1.79 -14.63
C PHE A 127 -6.75 2.13 -13.18
N ARG A 128 -6.27 1.16 -12.39
CA ARG A 128 -5.86 1.42 -11.01
C ARG A 128 -4.63 2.33 -10.96
N ALA A 129 -3.60 2.00 -11.72
CA ALA A 129 -2.39 2.83 -11.82
C ALA A 129 -2.71 4.23 -12.33
N LEU A 130 -3.61 4.36 -13.33
CA LEU A 130 -4.07 5.65 -13.84
C LEU A 130 -4.76 6.49 -12.76
N ALA A 131 -5.67 5.88 -11.98
CA ALA A 131 -6.35 6.58 -10.89
C ALA A 131 -5.36 7.05 -9.81
N LEU A 132 -4.36 6.22 -9.49
CA LEU A 132 -3.29 6.60 -8.56
C LEU A 132 -2.47 7.78 -9.09
N ALA A 133 -2.08 7.74 -10.36
CA ALA A 133 -1.33 8.82 -11.01
C ALA A 133 -2.14 10.13 -11.08
N GLN A 134 -3.42 10.06 -11.37
CA GLN A 134 -4.33 11.23 -11.31
C GLN A 134 -4.40 11.80 -9.89
N GLY A 135 -4.44 10.95 -8.87
CA GLY A 135 -4.39 11.36 -7.47
C GLY A 135 -3.09 12.10 -7.12
N GLU A 136 -1.97 11.66 -7.66
CA GLU A 136 -0.68 12.36 -7.48
C GLU A 136 -0.72 13.77 -8.08
N GLU A 137 -1.28 13.93 -9.29
CA GLU A 137 -1.40 15.24 -9.93
C GLU A 137 -2.36 16.19 -9.17
N ILE A 138 -3.45 15.65 -8.61
CA ILE A 138 -4.33 16.42 -7.71
C ILE A 138 -3.53 16.91 -6.50
N CYS A 139 -2.79 16.05 -5.83
CA CYS A 139 -1.95 16.42 -4.69
C CYS A 139 -0.90 17.47 -5.04
N LYS A 140 -0.19 17.32 -6.16
CA LYS A 140 0.76 18.31 -6.66
C LYS A 140 0.10 19.67 -6.92
N SER A 141 -1.11 19.67 -7.46
CA SER A 141 -1.86 20.91 -7.69
C SER A 141 -2.13 21.65 -6.38
N TYR A 142 -2.59 20.94 -5.33
CA TYR A 142 -2.82 21.57 -4.03
C TYR A 142 -1.52 22.05 -3.37
N TYR A 143 -0.42 21.33 -3.52
CA TYR A 143 0.89 21.75 -3.04
C TYR A 143 1.32 23.06 -3.69
N ASN A 144 1.26 23.14 -5.02
CA ASN A 144 1.76 24.27 -5.79
C ASN A 144 0.85 25.50 -5.72
N THR A 145 -0.47 25.30 -5.70
CA THR A 145 -1.43 26.42 -5.86
C THR A 145 -2.06 26.89 -4.55
N ARG A 146 -2.12 26.04 -3.56
CA ARG A 146 -2.77 26.36 -2.26
C ARG A 146 -1.79 26.47 -1.09
N GLY A 147 -0.51 26.12 -1.30
CA GLY A 147 0.51 26.11 -0.24
C GLY A 147 0.21 25.09 0.87
N MET A 148 -0.54 24.02 0.54
CA MET A 148 -0.87 22.94 1.44
C MET A 148 0.25 21.90 1.39
N GLN A 149 0.65 21.34 2.54
CA GLN A 149 1.61 20.24 2.59
C GLN A 149 0.97 18.93 2.08
N SER A 150 0.67 18.87 0.78
CA SER A 150 0.14 17.69 0.12
C SER A 150 1.28 16.85 -0.42
N ILE A 151 1.50 15.69 0.19
CA ILE A 151 2.65 14.83 -0.01
C ILE A 151 2.22 13.51 -0.64
N VAL A 152 2.83 13.16 -1.74
CA VAL A 152 2.65 11.86 -2.41
C VAL A 152 3.61 10.84 -1.80
N VAL A 153 3.09 9.69 -1.40
CA VAL A 153 3.86 8.59 -0.82
C VAL A 153 3.68 7.35 -1.70
N ARG A 154 4.67 7.05 -2.52
CA ARG A 154 4.68 5.83 -3.35
C ARG A 154 5.29 4.68 -2.56
N MET A 155 4.54 3.60 -2.41
CA MET A 155 5.01 2.43 -1.67
C MET A 155 5.42 1.29 -2.60
N ASP A 156 6.46 0.57 -2.20
CA ASP A 156 6.80 -0.74 -2.71
C ASP A 156 5.65 -1.74 -2.54
N HIS A 157 5.80 -2.94 -3.08
CA HIS A 157 4.93 -4.07 -2.73
C HIS A 157 4.91 -4.28 -1.21
N LEU A 158 3.79 -3.91 -0.62
CA LEU A 158 3.56 -4.08 0.81
C LEU A 158 3.29 -5.55 1.12
N TYR A 159 4.11 -6.17 1.97
CA TYR A 159 3.91 -7.56 2.38
C TYR A 159 3.96 -7.73 3.90
N GLY A 160 3.57 -8.91 4.36
CA GLY A 160 3.53 -9.30 5.78
C GLY A 160 2.39 -10.26 6.03
N THR A 161 2.05 -10.51 7.30
CA THR A 161 0.96 -11.44 7.61
C THR A 161 -0.38 -10.88 7.16
N PRO A 162 -1.10 -11.58 6.24
CA PRO A 162 -2.38 -11.09 5.73
C PRO A 162 -3.50 -11.18 6.77
N LYS A 163 -4.59 -10.48 6.56
CA LYS A 163 -5.83 -10.70 7.30
C LYS A 163 -6.48 -12.00 6.85
N ARG A 164 -7.00 -12.81 7.79
CA ARG A 164 -7.67 -14.07 7.46
C ARG A 164 -8.79 -13.87 6.44
N GLY A 165 -8.84 -14.73 5.44
CA GLY A 165 -9.85 -14.71 4.38
C GLY A 165 -9.76 -13.51 3.44
N LYS A 166 -8.72 -12.68 3.53
CA LYS A 166 -8.47 -11.58 2.60
C LYS A 166 -7.37 -11.95 1.63
N MET A 167 -7.66 -11.76 0.36
CA MET A 167 -6.69 -11.91 -0.71
C MET A 167 -5.84 -10.63 -0.80
N GLU A 168 -4.55 -10.78 -1.01
CA GLU A 168 -3.61 -9.68 -1.20
C GLU A 168 -2.90 -9.81 -2.54
N ASN A 169 -2.64 -8.67 -3.18
CA ASN A 169 -1.93 -8.63 -4.46
C ASN A 169 -0.46 -8.21 -4.23
N ASN A 170 0.31 -9.09 -3.60
CA ASN A 170 1.76 -8.94 -3.49
C ASN A 170 2.45 -10.28 -3.77
N PRO A 171 3.70 -10.28 -4.27
CA PRO A 171 4.39 -11.50 -4.69
C PRO A 171 4.50 -12.55 -3.59
N CYS A 172 4.82 -12.14 -2.37
CA CYS A 172 4.98 -13.07 -1.24
C CYS A 172 3.67 -13.80 -0.92
N PHE A 173 2.53 -13.08 -0.94
CA PHE A 173 1.22 -13.68 -0.71
C PHE A 173 0.84 -14.66 -1.84
N GLN A 174 1.00 -14.23 -3.10
CA GLN A 174 0.61 -15.04 -4.25
C GLN A 174 1.42 -16.33 -4.36
N MET A 175 2.74 -16.26 -4.17
CA MET A 175 3.59 -17.45 -4.16
C MET A 175 3.27 -18.38 -2.97
N THR A 176 2.96 -17.81 -1.80
CA THR A 176 2.55 -18.63 -0.65
C THR A 176 1.20 -19.29 -0.89
N LEU A 177 0.27 -18.63 -1.57
CA LEU A 177 -1.02 -19.21 -1.93
C LEU A 177 -0.87 -20.35 -2.96
N GLU A 178 -0.04 -20.16 -3.99
CA GLU A 178 0.30 -21.20 -4.96
C GLU A 178 0.92 -22.43 -4.25
N MET A 179 1.89 -22.19 -3.39
CA MET A 179 2.50 -23.24 -2.57
C MET A 179 1.48 -24.01 -1.74
N LEU A 180 0.53 -23.33 -1.09
CA LEU A 180 -0.51 -23.98 -0.29
C LEU A 180 -1.48 -24.81 -1.12
N ARG A 181 -1.73 -24.41 -2.37
CA ARG A 181 -2.67 -25.06 -3.27
C ARG A 181 -2.04 -26.22 -4.03
N ASP A 182 -0.85 -26.01 -4.56
CA ASP A 182 -0.26 -26.87 -5.59
C ASP A 182 1.02 -27.57 -5.13
N ASN A 183 1.51 -27.34 -3.90
CA ASN A 183 2.82 -27.77 -3.37
C ASN A 183 3.99 -27.36 -4.29
N LYS A 184 3.81 -26.26 -5.00
CA LYS A 184 4.72 -25.72 -6.00
C LYS A 184 4.79 -24.21 -5.89
N VAL A 185 5.92 -23.62 -6.27
CA VAL A 185 6.06 -22.17 -6.46
C VAL A 185 6.74 -21.92 -7.80
N SER A 186 6.06 -21.19 -8.67
CA SER A 186 6.58 -20.79 -9.97
C SER A 186 7.21 -19.40 -9.90
N ALA A 187 8.33 -19.22 -10.61
CA ALA A 187 9.05 -17.95 -10.62
C ALA A 187 9.76 -17.69 -11.94
N ASN A 188 9.69 -16.47 -12.43
CA ASN A 188 10.52 -16.00 -13.52
C ASN A 188 11.85 -15.47 -12.95
N SER A 189 12.95 -16.17 -13.27
CA SER A 189 14.28 -15.87 -12.72
C SER A 189 14.81 -14.47 -13.11
N ARG A 190 14.26 -13.85 -14.17
CA ARG A 190 14.64 -12.52 -14.64
C ARG A 190 13.85 -11.38 -14.03
N ASN A 191 12.80 -11.68 -13.26
CA ASN A 191 12.02 -10.65 -12.58
C ASN A 191 12.73 -10.17 -11.31
N LEU A 192 12.92 -8.86 -11.21
CA LEU A 192 13.54 -8.18 -10.08
C LEU A 192 12.61 -7.09 -9.54
N PHE A 193 12.44 -7.04 -8.24
CA PHE A 193 11.61 -6.02 -7.60
C PHE A 193 12.07 -5.73 -6.18
N SER A 194 11.50 -4.71 -5.57
CA SER A 194 11.57 -4.46 -4.13
C SER A 194 10.23 -4.71 -3.46
N MET A 195 10.28 -5.04 -2.18
CA MET A 195 9.11 -5.17 -1.30
C MET A 195 9.42 -4.50 0.03
N ILE A 196 8.39 -4.05 0.73
CA ILE A 196 8.55 -3.54 2.09
C ILE A 196 7.63 -4.28 3.07
N HIS A 197 8.18 -4.69 4.22
CA HIS A 197 7.36 -5.30 5.26
C HIS A 197 6.45 -4.26 5.91
N GLN A 198 5.20 -4.65 6.19
CA GLN A 198 4.18 -3.74 6.76
C GLN A 198 4.62 -2.99 8.02
N ASN A 199 5.48 -3.58 8.84
CA ASN A 199 5.99 -2.93 10.06
C ASN A 199 6.98 -1.80 9.73
N ASP A 200 7.84 -2.00 8.73
CA ASP A 200 8.78 -0.96 8.28
C ASP A 200 8.03 0.16 7.58
N ALA A 201 7.06 -0.19 6.71
CA ALA A 201 6.22 0.80 6.06
C ALA A 201 5.45 1.68 7.06
N VAL A 202 4.97 1.11 8.18
CA VAL A 202 4.35 1.87 9.28
C VAL A 202 5.33 2.85 9.92
N GLN A 203 6.58 2.44 10.16
CA GLN A 203 7.58 3.36 10.74
C GLN A 203 7.89 4.52 9.80
N PHE A 204 8.05 4.25 8.51
CA PHE A 204 8.33 5.29 7.51
C PHE A 204 7.15 6.24 7.33
N LEU A 205 5.93 5.71 7.23
CA LEU A 205 4.74 6.54 7.14
C LEU A 205 4.54 7.38 8.40
N TYR A 206 4.83 6.82 9.57
CA TYR A 206 4.79 7.53 10.84
C TYR A 206 5.77 8.72 10.84
N GLN A 207 7.01 8.53 10.37
CA GLN A 207 7.99 9.61 10.26
C GLN A 207 7.50 10.73 9.34
N LEU A 208 6.93 10.40 8.16
CA LEU A 208 6.33 11.40 7.26
C LEU A 208 5.14 12.12 7.90
N ALA A 209 4.33 11.42 8.70
CA ALA A 209 3.16 12.01 9.35
C ALA A 209 3.54 12.97 10.48
N THR A 210 4.61 12.68 11.22
CA THR A 210 4.97 13.39 12.47
C THR A 210 6.18 14.32 12.34
N ALA A 211 6.90 14.30 11.23
CA ALA A 211 8.01 15.21 10.99
C ALA A 211 7.57 16.67 11.13
N GLU A 212 8.37 17.51 11.72
CA GLU A 212 8.09 18.94 11.84
C GLU A 212 8.00 19.58 10.45
N LYS A 213 8.95 19.26 9.57
CA LYS A 213 9.03 19.74 8.19
C LYS A 213 9.31 18.58 7.25
N LEU A 214 8.82 18.68 6.03
CA LEU A 214 9.17 17.79 4.91
C LEU A 214 9.80 18.64 3.79
N GLU A 215 10.93 18.17 3.26
CA GLU A 215 11.68 18.91 2.24
C GLU A 215 11.14 18.68 0.84
N HIS A 216 10.40 17.58 0.62
CA HIS A 216 9.91 17.18 -0.69
C HIS A 216 8.40 16.94 -0.67
N SER A 217 7.79 17.00 -1.86
CA SER A 217 6.36 16.69 -2.06
C SER A 217 6.09 15.25 -2.49
N ILE A 218 7.13 14.48 -2.81
CA ILE A 218 7.04 13.06 -3.19
C ILE A 218 8.11 12.27 -2.47
N TYR A 219 7.71 11.15 -1.84
CA TYR A 219 8.61 10.20 -1.19
C TYR A 219 8.29 8.78 -1.63
N HIS A 220 9.33 7.96 -1.71
CA HIS A 220 9.20 6.52 -1.80
C HIS A 220 9.32 5.88 -0.42
N ILE A 221 8.39 5.02 -0.06
CA ILE A 221 8.50 4.09 1.05
C ILE A 221 8.94 2.74 0.49
N SER A 222 10.25 2.48 0.54
CA SER A 222 10.90 1.33 -0.06
C SER A 222 11.89 0.69 0.92
N SER A 223 12.05 -0.64 0.83
CA SER A 223 13.14 -1.32 1.52
C SER A 223 14.52 -0.92 0.95
N GLY A 224 14.56 -0.46 -0.29
CA GLY A 224 15.78 -0.19 -1.04
C GLY A 224 16.61 -1.45 -1.33
N SER A 225 16.03 -2.62 -1.17
CA SER A 225 16.69 -3.91 -1.39
C SER A 225 16.02 -4.65 -2.56
N VAL A 226 16.84 -5.04 -3.53
CA VAL A 226 16.38 -5.82 -4.68
C VAL A 226 16.24 -7.29 -4.28
N ILE A 227 15.18 -7.93 -4.75
CA ILE A 227 15.01 -9.38 -4.67
C ILE A 227 14.56 -9.91 -6.04
N SER A 228 15.10 -11.05 -6.46
CA SER A 228 14.54 -11.74 -7.64
C SER A 228 13.31 -12.55 -7.25
N GLN A 229 12.43 -12.74 -8.23
CA GLN A 229 11.25 -13.60 -8.03
C GLN A 229 11.67 -15.04 -7.65
N MET A 230 12.76 -15.52 -8.21
CA MET A 230 13.34 -16.83 -7.89
C MET A 230 13.87 -16.90 -6.44
N GLN A 231 14.57 -15.85 -5.96
CA GLN A 231 14.99 -15.79 -4.55
C GLN A 231 13.79 -15.82 -3.60
N LEU A 232 12.74 -15.08 -3.92
CA LEU A 232 11.50 -15.11 -3.13
C LEU A 232 10.85 -16.50 -3.14
N ALA A 233 10.79 -17.17 -4.31
CA ALA A 233 10.27 -18.54 -4.42
C ALA A 233 11.04 -19.53 -3.52
N HIS A 234 12.37 -19.45 -3.51
CA HIS A 234 13.18 -20.25 -2.61
C HIS A 234 12.95 -19.93 -1.13
N MET A 235 12.78 -18.66 -0.78
CA MET A 235 12.45 -18.26 0.60
C MET A 235 11.09 -18.84 1.03
N VAL A 236 10.08 -18.79 0.16
CA VAL A 236 8.75 -19.36 0.41
C VAL A 236 8.84 -20.89 0.57
N SER A 237 9.52 -21.58 -0.34
CA SER A 237 9.74 -23.03 -0.28
C SER A 237 10.46 -23.44 1.02
N ASN A 238 11.56 -22.79 1.35
CA ASN A 238 12.32 -23.05 2.58
C ASN A 238 11.49 -22.82 3.86
N ALA A 239 10.70 -21.77 3.88
CA ALA A 239 9.82 -21.45 5.01
C ALA A 239 8.65 -22.42 5.14
N ALA A 240 8.24 -23.04 4.05
CA ALA A 240 7.17 -24.04 4.01
C ALA A 240 7.66 -25.43 4.48
N GLY A 241 8.92 -25.76 4.27
CA GLY A 241 9.50 -27.05 4.61
C GLY A 241 9.75 -27.94 3.38
N SER A 242 10.10 -29.21 3.62
CA SER A 242 10.43 -30.15 2.55
C SER A 242 9.25 -30.48 1.64
N GLY A 243 9.53 -30.77 0.36
CA GLY A 243 8.55 -31.28 -0.62
C GLY A 243 7.87 -30.16 -1.44
N ILE A 244 8.29 -28.91 -1.33
CA ILE A 244 7.82 -27.84 -2.20
C ILE A 244 8.75 -27.70 -3.40
N GLU A 245 8.18 -27.88 -4.58
CA GLU A 245 8.90 -27.71 -5.86
C GLU A 245 9.02 -26.21 -6.19
N VAL A 246 10.20 -25.76 -6.58
CA VAL A 246 10.43 -24.44 -7.16
C VAL A 246 10.67 -24.61 -8.65
N VAL A 247 9.81 -23.98 -9.46
CA VAL A 247 9.82 -24.10 -10.92
C VAL A 247 10.25 -22.77 -11.53
N ASP A 248 11.27 -22.81 -12.37
CA ASP A 248 11.62 -21.68 -13.24
C ASP A 248 10.71 -21.67 -14.46
N ASP A 249 9.79 -20.72 -14.52
CA ASP A 249 8.88 -20.50 -15.63
C ASP A 249 9.29 -19.28 -16.47
N THR A 250 10.58 -18.97 -16.50
CA THR A 250 11.12 -17.79 -17.18
C THR A 250 10.71 -17.72 -18.63
N VAL A 251 9.95 -16.69 -18.96
CA VAL A 251 9.53 -16.36 -20.33
C VAL A 251 9.86 -14.87 -20.59
N GLY A 252 10.42 -14.60 -21.76
CA GLY A 252 10.70 -13.23 -22.21
C GLY A 252 11.88 -12.55 -21.50
N SER A 253 11.92 -11.22 -21.57
CA SER A 253 13.04 -10.39 -21.09
C SER A 253 13.10 -10.20 -19.58
N GLY A 254 12.05 -10.57 -18.87
CA GLY A 254 11.90 -10.25 -17.47
C GLY A 254 11.46 -8.80 -17.24
N TYR A 255 11.32 -8.45 -15.96
CA TYR A 255 10.78 -7.17 -15.53
C TYR A 255 11.57 -6.73 -14.29
N ARG A 256 11.89 -5.44 -14.21
CA ARG A 256 12.55 -4.84 -13.05
C ARG A 256 11.76 -3.62 -12.57
N MET A 257 11.35 -3.65 -11.29
CA MET A 257 10.63 -2.60 -10.61
C MET A 257 11.16 -2.46 -9.18
N VAL A 258 12.09 -1.53 -8.98
CA VAL A 258 12.74 -1.28 -7.69
C VAL A 258 12.67 0.20 -7.40
N LEU A 259 12.01 0.60 -6.35
CA LEU A 259 11.97 1.99 -5.92
C LEU A 259 13.25 2.38 -5.17
N SER A 260 13.86 3.49 -5.55
CA SER A 260 14.93 4.11 -4.76
C SER A 260 14.37 4.63 -3.43
N GLY A 261 15.04 4.35 -2.35
CA GLY A 261 14.74 4.91 -1.03
C GLY A 261 15.66 6.07 -0.63
N GLU A 262 16.52 6.55 -1.53
CA GLU A 262 17.58 7.51 -1.21
C GLU A 262 17.06 8.84 -0.65
N ARG A 263 15.97 9.37 -1.19
CA ARG A 263 15.38 10.64 -0.74
C ARG A 263 14.95 10.57 0.72
N PHE A 264 14.21 9.53 1.06
CA PHE A 264 13.78 9.28 2.43
C PHE A 264 14.98 9.06 3.37
N GLU A 265 15.96 8.29 2.92
CA GLU A 265 17.17 7.98 3.70
C GLU A 265 18.00 9.22 4.00
N LYS A 266 18.15 10.13 3.05
CA LYS A 266 18.90 11.40 3.24
C LYS A 266 18.23 12.30 4.27
N GLU A 267 16.89 12.33 4.33
CA GLU A 267 16.16 13.23 5.22
C GLU A 267 15.94 12.65 6.62
N PHE A 268 15.63 11.35 6.70
CA PHE A 268 15.21 10.70 7.96
C PHE A 268 16.17 9.61 8.46
N GLY A 269 17.13 9.20 7.65
CA GLY A 269 17.80 7.92 7.81
C GLY A 269 16.86 6.75 7.50
N ARG A 270 17.39 5.66 6.99
CA ARG A 270 16.61 4.45 6.71
C ARG A 270 17.08 3.31 7.58
N LYS A 271 16.17 2.74 8.35
CA LYS A 271 16.42 1.54 9.12
C LYS A 271 15.35 0.50 8.81
N ILE A 272 15.77 -0.57 8.15
CA ILE A 272 14.94 -1.75 7.94
C ILE A 272 15.06 -2.66 9.16
N PHE A 273 13.93 -3.02 9.75
CA PHE A 273 13.86 -3.84 10.95
C PHE A 273 13.51 -5.29 10.66
N VAL A 274 12.91 -5.55 9.49
CA VAL A 274 12.46 -6.89 9.10
C VAL A 274 13.13 -7.27 7.79
N SER A 275 14.06 -8.25 7.84
CA SER A 275 14.67 -8.79 6.62
C SER A 275 13.66 -9.57 5.78
N TYR A 276 13.95 -9.78 4.49
CA TYR A 276 13.08 -10.58 3.63
C TYR A 276 12.90 -12.00 4.17
N GLU A 277 13.97 -12.63 4.64
CA GLU A 277 13.93 -13.98 5.20
C GLU A 277 12.97 -14.08 6.38
N GLU A 278 13.06 -13.13 7.32
CA GLU A 278 12.22 -13.11 8.51
C GLU A 278 10.76 -12.81 8.16
N GLY A 279 10.53 -11.81 7.32
CA GLY A 279 9.18 -11.37 6.93
C GLY A 279 8.46 -12.43 6.10
N VAL A 280 9.14 -13.03 5.11
CA VAL A 280 8.59 -14.13 4.29
C VAL A 280 8.30 -15.34 5.16
N LYS A 281 9.25 -15.75 6.01
CA LYS A 281 9.04 -16.88 6.93
C LYS A 281 7.80 -16.69 7.80
N LYS A 282 7.62 -15.52 8.40
CA LYS A 282 6.44 -15.22 9.24
C LYS A 282 5.15 -15.27 8.44
N THR A 283 5.17 -14.73 7.22
CA THR A 283 4.01 -14.72 6.31
C THR A 283 3.62 -16.14 5.92
N VAL A 284 4.56 -16.96 5.46
CA VAL A 284 4.35 -18.35 5.06
C VAL A 284 3.81 -19.18 6.23
N GLN A 285 4.46 -19.11 7.39
CA GLN A 285 4.05 -19.87 8.58
C GLN A 285 2.63 -19.47 9.03
N TYR A 286 2.30 -18.17 8.98
CA TYR A 286 0.96 -17.72 9.30
C TYR A 286 -0.08 -18.25 8.31
N MET A 287 0.19 -18.19 7.01
CA MET A 287 -0.73 -18.67 5.98
C MET A 287 -0.89 -20.18 6.04
N LYS A 288 0.17 -20.95 6.29
CA LYS A 288 0.08 -22.40 6.54
C LYS A 288 -0.83 -22.73 7.72
N LYS A 289 -0.64 -22.05 8.85
CA LYS A 289 -1.46 -22.25 10.06
C LYS A 289 -2.95 -21.95 9.83
N HIS A 290 -3.26 -21.11 8.85
CA HIS A 290 -4.63 -20.67 8.56
C HIS A 290 -5.03 -20.97 7.12
N SER A 291 -4.48 -22.02 6.52
CA SER A 291 -4.62 -22.36 5.10
C SER A 291 -6.06 -22.46 4.63
N SER A 292 -6.96 -23.06 5.43
CA SER A 292 -8.38 -23.15 5.10
C SER A 292 -9.06 -21.80 4.82
N SER A 293 -8.63 -20.75 5.52
CA SER A 293 -9.16 -19.39 5.32
C SER A 293 -8.72 -18.75 4.00
N PHE A 294 -7.64 -19.22 3.39
CA PHE A 294 -7.10 -18.70 2.14
C PHE A 294 -7.45 -19.58 0.93
N LEU A 295 -7.57 -20.89 1.13
CA LEU A 295 -7.92 -21.83 0.07
C LEU A 295 -9.42 -21.88 -0.21
N ASN A 296 -10.27 -21.61 0.81
CA ASN A 296 -11.73 -21.56 0.69
C ASN A 296 -12.24 -20.22 1.21
N PRO A 297 -11.98 -19.10 0.54
CA PRO A 297 -12.49 -17.81 0.98
C PRO A 297 -14.01 -17.81 0.83
N GLN A 298 -14.74 -18.03 1.92
CA GLN A 298 -16.18 -17.75 1.97
C GLN A 298 -16.35 -16.24 1.92
N ASP A 299 -17.02 -15.74 0.88
CA ASP A 299 -17.41 -14.32 0.70
C ASP A 299 -16.29 -13.27 0.64
N SER A 300 -15.29 -13.47 -0.19
CA SER A 300 -14.51 -12.33 -0.67
C SER A 300 -15.05 -11.91 -2.04
N GLY A 301 -15.90 -10.89 -2.07
CA GLY A 301 -16.36 -10.21 -3.30
C GLY A 301 -15.26 -9.47 -4.06
N ALA A 302 -14.03 -9.91 -3.93
CA ALA A 302 -12.91 -9.49 -4.72
C ALA A 302 -12.71 -10.53 -5.82
N GLY A 303 -13.34 -10.31 -6.96
CA GLY A 303 -12.98 -11.01 -8.18
C GLY A 303 -11.47 -10.92 -8.36
N LEU A 304 -10.83 -12.08 -8.49
CA LEU A 304 -9.45 -12.19 -8.95
C LEU A 304 -9.44 -11.64 -10.38
N GLY A 305 -9.23 -10.35 -10.52
CA GLY A 305 -8.79 -9.81 -11.79
C GLY A 305 -7.44 -10.45 -12.08
N ASN A 306 -7.40 -11.28 -13.11
CA ASN A 306 -6.16 -11.79 -13.69
C ASN A 306 -5.37 -10.60 -14.24
N HIS A 307 -4.74 -9.86 -13.35
CA HIS A 307 -3.68 -8.93 -13.69
C HIS A 307 -2.38 -9.60 -13.26
N LEU A 308 -1.99 -10.56 -14.07
CA LEU A 308 -0.62 -10.95 -14.23
C LEU A 308 0.20 -9.70 -14.59
N TRP A 309 1.26 -9.52 -13.90
CA TRP A 309 2.46 -8.67 -14.03
C TRP A 309 2.73 -8.11 -15.42
#